data_aaf1a44b81674a5989ab12f5676320d7
#
_entry.id   aaf1a44b81674a5989ab12f5676320d7
#
_cell.length_a   1.000
_cell.length_b   1.000
_cell.length_c   1.000
_cell.angle_alpha   90.00
_cell.angle_beta   90.00
_cell.angle_gamma   90.00
#
_symmetry.space_group_name_H-M   'P 1'
#
loop_
_entity.id
_entity.type
_entity.pdbx_description
1 polymer ?
#
loop_
_entity_poly.entity_id
_entity_poly.type
_entity_poly.pdbx_seq_one_letter_code
_entity_poly.pdbx_strand_id
1 'polypeptide(L)'
;MKNTTTTVQGIEVYENKIWQLVDEYINTVLCIHQEDYDNIEKYKKDIADNRIDMFFYISDRIEKPGNDDIDLLDKIFNIYIRICGRYGISPTLQMFSLMVGINNGTFSDWVDGQYRVGSKHGETVKKWKEICAGFALDKLHNQAGTNANLIFACKVAYGMAETAPIPAGQQNSIPQQSAQQIADRYKDALELPEMERPKL
;
A
#
# COMPACT_ATOMS: atom_id res chain seq x y z
N MET A 1 -27.76 24.95 10.26
CA MET A 1 -27.95 24.15 9.06
C MET A 1 -27.14 24.80 7.94
N LYS A 2 -25.89 24.40 7.74
CA LYS A 2 -25.01 24.91 6.66
C LYS A 2 -24.55 23.74 5.79
N ASN A 3 -25.00 23.79 4.55
CA ASN A 3 -24.31 23.36 3.33
C ASN A 3 -24.07 21.87 3.06
N THR A 4 -25.12 21.08 2.97
CA THR A 4 -25.09 19.78 2.28
C THR A 4 -24.98 19.96 0.74
N THR A 5 -25.48 21.06 0.23
CA THR A 5 -25.52 21.34 -1.24
C THR A 5 -24.13 21.69 -1.81
N THR A 6 -23.28 22.38 -1.04
CA THR A 6 -21.94 22.79 -1.50
C THR A 6 -20.99 21.59 -1.61
N THR A 7 -21.15 20.58 -0.76
CA THR A 7 -20.32 19.36 -0.77
C THR A 7 -20.63 18.46 -1.98
N VAL A 8 -21.89 18.38 -2.42
CA VAL A 8 -22.28 17.57 -3.59
C VAL A 8 -21.74 18.18 -4.88
N GLN A 9 -21.90 19.49 -5.08
CA GLN A 9 -21.34 20.18 -6.24
C GLN A 9 -19.79 20.13 -6.26
N GLY A 10 -19.14 20.24 -5.10
CA GLY A 10 -17.69 20.15 -5.00
C GLY A 10 -17.14 18.81 -5.45
N ILE A 11 -17.78 17.68 -5.08
CA ILE A 11 -17.29 16.36 -5.45
C ILE A 11 -17.49 16.03 -6.94
N GLU A 12 -18.59 16.45 -7.54
CA GLU A 12 -18.80 16.27 -8.98
C GLU A 12 -17.73 17.01 -9.80
N VAL A 13 -17.31 18.19 -9.35
CA VAL A 13 -16.22 18.94 -9.97
C VAL A 13 -14.90 18.16 -9.87
N TYR A 14 -14.56 17.60 -8.69
CA TYR A 14 -13.36 16.77 -8.52
C TYR A 14 -13.44 15.51 -9.38
N GLU A 15 -14.53 14.77 -9.38
CA GLU A 15 -14.69 13.54 -10.14
C GLU A 15 -14.50 13.80 -11.64
N ASN A 16 -15.20 14.77 -12.19
CA ASN A 16 -15.10 15.12 -13.61
C ASN A 16 -13.68 15.59 -13.97
N LYS A 17 -13.08 16.43 -13.11
CA LYS A 17 -11.73 16.95 -13.35
C LYS A 17 -10.67 15.86 -13.31
N ILE A 18 -10.73 14.97 -12.32
CA ILE A 18 -9.77 13.87 -12.18
C ILE A 18 -9.87 12.93 -13.40
N TRP A 19 -11.06 12.50 -13.78
CA TRP A 19 -11.24 11.64 -14.96
C TRP A 19 -10.79 12.33 -16.25
N GLN A 20 -11.09 13.61 -16.44
CA GLN A 20 -10.57 14.38 -17.57
C GLN A 20 -9.05 14.38 -17.61
N LEU A 21 -8.37 14.56 -16.47
CA LEU A 21 -6.91 14.56 -16.40
C LEU A 21 -6.30 13.18 -16.64
N VAL A 22 -6.97 12.10 -16.21
CA VAL A 22 -6.57 10.72 -16.55
C VAL A 22 -6.65 10.50 -18.06
N ASP A 23 -7.77 10.85 -18.68
CA ASP A 23 -7.94 10.68 -20.13
C ASP A 23 -6.97 11.57 -20.92
N GLU A 24 -6.75 12.81 -20.47
CA GLU A 24 -5.75 13.71 -21.06
C GLU A 24 -4.34 13.13 -20.97
N TYR A 25 -3.93 12.62 -19.82
CA TYR A 25 -2.62 11.98 -19.65
C TYR A 25 -2.46 10.77 -20.59
N ILE A 26 -3.43 9.89 -20.65
CA ILE A 26 -3.41 8.70 -21.50
C ILE A 26 -3.29 9.09 -22.98
N ASN A 27 -4.07 10.07 -23.41
CA ASN A 27 -4.12 10.48 -24.84
C ASN A 27 -2.89 11.31 -25.25
N THR A 28 -2.40 12.23 -24.38
CA THR A 28 -1.37 13.20 -24.78
C THR A 28 0.04 12.78 -24.36
N VAL A 29 0.21 12.12 -23.20
CA VAL A 29 1.52 11.72 -22.71
C VAL A 29 1.86 10.29 -23.13
N LEU A 30 0.93 9.36 -22.97
CA LEU A 30 1.14 7.98 -23.40
C LEU A 30 0.83 7.77 -24.89
N CYS A 31 0.24 8.74 -25.56
CA CYS A 31 -0.16 8.66 -26.96
C CYS A 31 -1.06 7.44 -27.27
N ILE A 32 -1.90 7.06 -26.30
CA ILE A 32 -2.89 5.99 -26.44
C ILE A 32 -4.22 6.63 -26.82
N HIS A 33 -4.72 6.37 -28.02
CA HIS A 33 -5.96 6.97 -28.52
C HIS A 33 -7.16 6.04 -28.31
N GLN A 34 -8.34 6.62 -28.25
CA GLN A 34 -9.59 5.91 -27.97
C GLN A 34 -9.88 4.76 -28.98
N GLU A 35 -9.37 4.87 -30.19
CA GLU A 35 -9.45 3.86 -31.25
C GLU A 35 -8.65 2.57 -30.90
N ASP A 36 -7.68 2.68 -30.02
CA ASP A 36 -6.83 1.57 -29.55
C ASP A 36 -7.44 0.79 -28.37
N TYR A 37 -8.58 1.25 -27.84
CA TYR A 37 -9.21 0.63 -26.64
C TYR A 37 -9.79 -0.77 -26.88
N ASP A 38 -9.92 -1.23 -28.14
CA ASP A 38 -10.29 -2.61 -28.44
C ASP A 38 -9.26 -3.63 -27.91
N ASN A 39 -8.04 -3.16 -27.57
CA ASN A 39 -6.98 -3.97 -26.95
C ASN A 39 -6.58 -3.45 -25.57
N ILE A 40 -7.55 -3.24 -24.70
CA ILE A 40 -7.42 -2.60 -23.38
C ILE A 40 -6.39 -3.30 -22.47
N GLU A 41 -6.19 -4.62 -22.61
CA GLU A 41 -5.25 -5.38 -21.78
C GLU A 41 -3.79 -4.99 -22.06
N LYS A 42 -3.45 -4.71 -23.32
CA LYS A 42 -2.12 -4.24 -23.71
C LYS A 42 -1.83 -2.87 -23.06
N TYR A 43 -2.80 -1.96 -23.12
CA TYR A 43 -2.63 -0.59 -22.63
C TYR A 43 -2.74 -0.48 -21.13
N LYS A 44 -3.49 -1.38 -20.45
CA LYS A 44 -3.54 -1.42 -18.98
C LYS A 44 -2.15 -1.56 -18.36
N LYS A 45 -1.30 -2.38 -18.94
CA LYS A 45 0.07 -2.56 -18.46
C LYS A 45 0.88 -1.26 -18.61
N ASP A 46 0.81 -0.62 -19.77
CA ASP A 46 1.55 0.63 -20.02
C ASP A 46 1.08 1.76 -19.09
N ILE A 47 -0.24 1.86 -18.85
CA ILE A 47 -0.80 2.83 -17.89
C ILE A 47 -0.37 2.49 -16.47
N ALA A 48 -0.40 1.22 -16.08
CA ALA A 48 0.01 0.80 -14.74
C ALA A 48 1.52 1.02 -14.49
N ASP A 49 2.36 0.84 -15.50
CA ASP A 49 3.79 1.09 -15.41
C ASP A 49 4.11 2.59 -15.26
N ASN A 50 3.30 3.47 -15.87
CA ASN A 50 3.43 4.92 -15.78
C ASN A 50 2.54 5.57 -14.69
N ARG A 51 1.99 4.78 -13.76
CA ARG A 51 1.05 5.24 -12.72
C ARG A 51 1.57 6.40 -11.87
N ILE A 52 2.87 6.42 -11.55
CA ILE A 52 3.47 7.47 -10.71
C ILE A 52 3.38 8.80 -11.43
N ASP A 53 3.80 8.86 -12.69
CA ASP A 53 3.76 10.08 -13.48
C ASP A 53 2.33 10.55 -13.74
N MET A 54 1.40 9.61 -13.96
CA MET A 54 -0.02 9.91 -14.09
C MET A 54 -0.58 10.57 -12.82
N PHE A 55 -0.28 10.05 -11.64
CA PHE A 55 -0.76 10.65 -10.40
C PHE A 55 -0.08 11.97 -10.06
N PHE A 56 1.18 12.18 -10.44
CA PHE A 56 1.80 13.50 -10.40
C PHE A 56 1.10 14.47 -11.35
N TYR A 57 0.83 14.05 -12.58
CA TYR A 57 0.13 14.87 -13.56
C TYR A 57 -1.22 15.35 -13.06
N ILE A 58 -1.99 14.46 -12.40
CA ILE A 58 -3.26 14.79 -11.74
C ILE A 58 -3.00 15.74 -10.57
N SER A 59 -2.06 15.38 -9.69
CA SER A 59 -1.73 16.14 -8.48
C SER A 59 -1.41 17.60 -8.79
N ASP A 60 -0.68 17.87 -9.86
CA ASP A 60 -0.25 19.22 -10.24
C ASP A 60 -1.38 20.08 -10.79
N ARG A 61 -2.51 19.45 -11.18
CA ARG A 61 -3.60 20.12 -11.92
C ARG A 61 -4.96 20.13 -11.23
N ILE A 62 -5.08 19.45 -10.08
CA ILE A 62 -6.27 19.54 -9.22
C ILE A 62 -6.05 20.56 -8.11
N GLU A 63 -7.14 21.18 -7.67
CA GLU A 63 -7.13 21.92 -6.42
C GLU A 63 -6.86 20.96 -5.26
N LYS A 64 -5.96 21.34 -4.35
CA LYS A 64 -5.63 20.45 -3.21
C LYS A 64 -6.74 20.45 -2.18
N PRO A 65 -7.32 19.28 -1.83
CA PRO A 65 -8.32 19.21 -0.80
C PRO A 65 -7.72 19.58 0.57
N GLY A 66 -8.51 20.27 1.40
CA GLY A 66 -8.10 20.58 2.76
C GLY A 66 -8.05 19.33 3.63
N ASN A 67 -7.10 19.29 4.57
CA ASN A 67 -6.96 18.20 5.54
C ASN A 67 -8.14 18.10 6.53
N ASP A 68 -9.00 19.11 6.58
CA ASP A 68 -10.13 19.19 7.50
C ASP A 68 -11.36 18.46 6.98
N ASP A 69 -11.51 18.36 5.66
CA ASP A 69 -12.66 17.75 5.01
C ASP A 69 -12.44 16.29 4.70
N ILE A 70 -12.50 15.46 5.73
CA ILE A 70 -12.30 14.00 5.60
C ILE A 70 -13.39 13.35 4.73
N ASP A 71 -14.60 13.90 4.71
CA ASP A 71 -15.69 13.37 3.91
C ASP A 71 -15.43 13.62 2.40
N LEU A 72 -14.85 14.77 2.04
CA LEU A 72 -14.38 15.04 0.69
C LEU A 72 -13.20 14.14 0.31
N LEU A 73 -12.23 14.00 1.23
CA LEU A 73 -11.08 13.11 1.01
C LEU A 73 -11.50 11.65 0.81
N ASP A 74 -12.50 11.14 1.56
CA ASP A 74 -13.02 9.76 1.37
C ASP A 74 -13.66 9.61 -0.03
N LYS A 75 -14.35 10.61 -0.51
CA LYS A 75 -14.92 10.60 -1.86
C LYS A 75 -13.83 10.63 -2.94
N ILE A 76 -12.80 11.46 -2.78
CA ILE A 76 -11.64 11.49 -3.70
C ILE A 76 -10.90 10.15 -3.65
N PHE A 77 -10.76 9.53 -2.49
CA PHE A 77 -10.19 8.20 -2.37
C PHE A 77 -10.99 7.15 -3.15
N ASN A 78 -12.31 7.22 -3.12
CA ASN A 78 -13.15 6.31 -3.92
C ASN A 78 -12.93 6.51 -5.43
N ILE A 79 -12.72 7.75 -5.91
CA ILE A 79 -12.35 8.01 -7.32
C ILE A 79 -10.99 7.38 -7.63
N TYR A 80 -9.99 7.59 -6.76
CA TYR A 80 -8.67 6.97 -6.87
C TYR A 80 -8.74 5.44 -6.98
N ILE A 81 -9.54 4.78 -6.12
CA ILE A 81 -9.74 3.33 -6.16
C ILE A 81 -10.37 2.86 -7.48
N ARG A 82 -11.35 3.62 -8.01
CA ARG A 82 -11.96 3.30 -9.32
C ARG A 82 -10.95 3.40 -10.47
N ILE A 83 -10.07 4.40 -10.44
CA ILE A 83 -8.98 4.52 -11.42
C ILE A 83 -8.05 3.32 -11.31
N CYS A 84 -7.62 2.97 -10.10
CA CYS A 84 -6.76 1.81 -9.86
C CYS A 84 -7.40 0.51 -10.38
N GLY A 85 -8.68 0.27 -10.08
CA GLY A 85 -9.42 -0.90 -10.56
C GLY A 85 -9.55 -0.93 -12.07
N ARG A 86 -9.87 0.20 -12.71
CA ARG A 86 -10.03 0.28 -14.18
C ARG A 86 -8.75 -0.07 -14.93
N TYR A 87 -7.61 0.38 -14.44
CA TYR A 87 -6.32 0.22 -15.13
C TYR A 87 -5.41 -0.86 -14.51
N GLY A 88 -5.92 -1.69 -13.59
CA GLY A 88 -5.14 -2.77 -12.98
C GLY A 88 -3.98 -2.30 -12.10
N ILE A 89 -4.06 -1.07 -11.59
CA ILE A 89 -3.07 -0.48 -10.68
C ILE A 89 -3.33 -1.00 -9.26
N SER A 90 -2.29 -1.43 -8.56
CA SER A 90 -2.41 -1.76 -7.13
C SER A 90 -2.45 -0.48 -6.29
N PRO A 91 -3.56 -0.16 -5.62
CA PRO A 91 -3.67 1.06 -4.84
C PRO A 91 -2.81 0.99 -3.57
N THR A 92 -2.23 2.14 -3.20
CA THR A 92 -1.50 2.32 -1.93
C THR A 92 -1.84 3.68 -1.34
N LEU A 93 -1.79 3.82 -0.02
CA LEU A 93 -1.98 5.12 0.63
C LEU A 93 -0.90 6.13 0.22
N GLN A 94 0.33 5.65 -0.02
CA GLN A 94 1.42 6.51 -0.47
C GLN A 94 1.11 7.15 -1.82
N MET A 95 0.53 6.39 -2.75
CA MET A 95 0.13 6.92 -4.06
C MET A 95 -1.05 7.88 -3.95
N PHE A 96 -2.02 7.57 -3.08
CA PHE A 96 -3.12 8.48 -2.78
C PHE A 96 -2.63 9.79 -2.16
N SER A 97 -1.69 9.72 -1.19
CA SER A 97 -1.09 10.90 -0.56
C SER A 97 -0.41 11.81 -1.58
N LEU A 98 0.27 11.23 -2.56
CA LEU A 98 0.89 11.94 -3.66
C LEU A 98 -0.18 12.65 -4.51
N MET A 99 -1.25 11.95 -4.88
CA MET A 99 -2.32 12.53 -5.71
C MET A 99 -3.01 13.72 -5.05
N VAL A 100 -3.31 13.64 -3.75
CA VAL A 100 -4.00 14.73 -3.02
C VAL A 100 -3.04 15.77 -2.43
N GLY A 101 -1.73 15.54 -2.46
CA GLY A 101 -0.73 16.45 -1.93
C GLY A 101 -0.68 16.51 -0.40
N ILE A 102 -1.16 15.46 0.29
CA ILE A 102 -1.10 15.33 1.75
C ILE A 102 0.02 14.36 2.09
N ASN A 103 0.91 14.72 3.04
CA ASN A 103 1.99 13.84 3.45
C ASN A 103 1.45 12.51 4.02
N ASN A 104 2.01 11.38 3.59
CA ASN A 104 1.62 10.07 4.10
C ASN A 104 1.81 9.93 5.62
N GLY A 105 2.77 10.63 6.21
CA GLY A 105 2.95 10.73 7.66
C GLY A 105 1.72 11.30 8.36
N THR A 106 1.04 12.28 7.76
CA THR A 106 -0.20 12.85 8.29
C THR A 106 -1.30 11.80 8.43
N PHE A 107 -1.40 10.86 7.49
CA PHE A 107 -2.35 9.75 7.59
C PHE A 107 -2.00 8.81 8.74
N SER A 108 -0.71 8.56 8.98
CA SER A 108 -0.26 7.76 10.12
C SER A 108 -0.57 8.47 11.44
N ASP A 109 -0.31 9.77 11.55
CA ASP A 109 -0.62 10.57 12.73
C ASP A 109 -2.12 10.56 13.08
N TRP A 110 -2.99 10.54 12.07
CA TRP A 110 -4.44 10.39 12.28
C TRP A 110 -4.81 9.01 12.82
N VAL A 111 -4.19 7.94 12.30
CA VAL A 111 -4.44 6.56 12.75
C VAL A 111 -3.94 6.34 14.18
N ASP A 112 -2.76 6.90 14.48
CA ASP A 112 -2.09 6.74 15.78
C ASP A 112 -2.67 7.68 16.86
N GLY A 113 -3.62 8.56 16.49
CA GLY A 113 -4.24 9.50 17.40
C GLY A 113 -3.31 10.59 17.88
N GLN A 114 -2.22 10.88 17.17
CA GLN A 114 -1.31 11.98 17.48
C GLN A 114 -1.88 13.33 17.05
N TYR A 115 -2.72 13.32 16.02
CA TYR A 115 -3.36 14.49 15.47
C TYR A 115 -4.83 14.21 15.16
N ARG A 116 -5.73 15.18 15.37
CA ARG A 116 -7.20 15.08 15.18
C ARG A 116 -7.85 13.96 16.00
N VAL A 117 -7.42 13.82 17.25
CA VAL A 117 -7.95 12.86 18.23
C VAL A 117 -9.47 12.99 18.35
N GLY A 118 -10.19 11.86 18.35
CA GLY A 118 -11.65 11.83 18.46
C GLY A 118 -12.42 12.26 17.19
N SER A 119 -11.70 12.54 16.07
CA SER A 119 -12.31 12.81 14.78
C SER A 119 -12.43 11.52 13.94
N LYS A 120 -13.22 11.57 12.86
CA LYS A 120 -13.39 10.44 11.92
C LYS A 120 -12.12 10.12 11.13
N HIS A 121 -11.09 10.98 11.16
CA HIS A 121 -9.92 10.85 10.28
C HIS A 121 -9.20 9.51 10.44
N GLY A 122 -8.91 9.11 11.68
CA GLY A 122 -8.20 7.85 11.94
C GLY A 122 -8.97 6.63 11.46
N GLU A 123 -10.28 6.58 11.72
CA GLU A 123 -11.13 5.46 11.25
C GLU A 123 -11.24 5.41 9.73
N THR A 124 -11.37 6.58 9.08
CA THR A 124 -11.42 6.65 7.62
C THR A 124 -10.12 6.17 6.98
N VAL A 125 -8.96 6.56 7.52
CA VAL A 125 -7.67 6.09 7.01
C VAL A 125 -7.48 4.60 7.27
N LYS A 126 -7.93 4.04 8.40
CA LYS A 126 -7.93 2.59 8.63
C LYS A 126 -8.73 1.86 7.56
N LYS A 127 -9.95 2.33 7.25
CA LYS A 127 -10.76 1.81 6.14
C LYS A 127 -10.04 1.85 4.80
N TRP A 128 -9.32 2.94 4.48
CA TRP A 128 -8.53 3.04 3.26
C TRP A 128 -7.40 2.01 3.22
N LYS A 129 -6.71 1.79 4.35
CA LYS A 129 -5.68 0.73 4.47
C LYS A 129 -6.28 -0.65 4.19
N GLU A 130 -7.44 -0.96 4.74
CA GLU A 130 -8.14 -2.23 4.53
C GLU A 130 -8.53 -2.43 3.07
N ILE A 131 -9.01 -1.39 2.39
CA ILE A 131 -9.32 -1.44 0.96
C ILE A 131 -8.06 -1.73 0.14
N CYS A 132 -6.96 -1.01 0.39
CA CYS A 132 -5.68 -1.26 -0.28
C CYS A 132 -5.16 -2.68 -0.02
N ALA A 133 -5.30 -3.18 1.21
CA ALA A 133 -4.95 -4.54 1.59
C ALA A 133 -5.79 -5.58 0.83
N GLY A 134 -7.09 -5.34 0.66
CA GLY A 134 -7.98 -6.19 -0.14
C GLY A 134 -7.51 -6.35 -1.58
N PHE A 135 -7.11 -5.26 -2.25
CA PHE A 135 -6.53 -5.32 -3.60
C PHE A 135 -5.22 -6.11 -3.65
N ALA A 136 -4.37 -5.98 -2.63
CA ALA A 136 -3.12 -6.74 -2.57
C ALA A 136 -3.38 -8.24 -2.39
N LEU A 137 -4.36 -8.62 -1.56
CA LEU A 137 -4.80 -10.00 -1.37
C LEU A 137 -5.42 -10.59 -2.64
N ASP A 138 -6.31 -9.85 -3.31
CA ASP A 138 -6.93 -10.27 -4.56
C ASP A 138 -5.86 -10.55 -5.62
N LYS A 139 -4.88 -9.65 -5.74
CA LYS A 139 -3.75 -9.86 -6.64
C LYS A 139 -2.91 -11.09 -6.27
N LEU A 140 -2.74 -11.38 -4.97
CA LEU A 140 -2.02 -12.56 -4.50
C LEU A 140 -2.78 -13.85 -4.86
N HIS A 141 -4.11 -13.86 -4.73
CA HIS A 141 -4.95 -15.00 -5.06
C HIS A 141 -5.01 -15.29 -6.57
N ASN A 142 -5.00 -14.23 -7.38
CA ASN A 142 -5.16 -14.35 -8.83
C ASN A 142 -3.84 -14.57 -9.59
N GLN A 143 -2.69 -14.52 -8.90
CA GLN A 143 -1.39 -14.81 -9.51
C GLN A 143 -1.10 -16.31 -9.53
N ALA A 144 -0.70 -16.83 -10.70
CA ALA A 144 -0.15 -18.16 -10.81
C ALA A 144 1.25 -18.20 -10.17
N GLY A 145 1.41 -19.00 -9.12
CA GLY A 145 2.68 -19.17 -8.42
C GLY A 145 2.84 -18.27 -7.18
N THR A 146 3.92 -18.53 -6.42
CA THR A 146 4.21 -17.84 -5.18
C THR A 146 5.00 -16.55 -5.45
N ASN A 147 4.41 -15.40 -5.12
CA ASN A 147 5.10 -14.11 -5.18
C ASN A 147 5.59 -13.69 -3.78
N ALA A 148 6.83 -14.07 -3.45
CA ALA A 148 7.43 -13.78 -2.14
C ALA A 148 7.46 -12.26 -1.83
N ASN A 149 7.69 -11.41 -2.83
CA ASN A 149 7.72 -9.96 -2.63
C ASN A 149 6.33 -9.40 -2.28
N LEU A 150 5.27 -9.92 -2.91
CA LEU A 150 3.91 -9.49 -2.61
C LEU A 150 3.47 -9.99 -1.21
N ILE A 151 3.83 -11.23 -0.84
CA ILE A 151 3.60 -11.78 0.50
C ILE A 151 4.30 -10.90 1.55
N PHE A 152 5.57 -10.55 1.32
CA PHE A 152 6.34 -9.68 2.20
C PHE A 152 5.68 -8.30 2.32
N ALA A 153 5.28 -7.70 1.21
CA ALA A 153 4.58 -6.42 1.19
C ALA A 153 3.26 -6.46 1.98
N CYS A 154 2.47 -7.54 1.84
CA CYS A 154 1.25 -7.73 2.60
C CYS A 154 1.51 -7.80 4.11
N LYS A 155 2.56 -8.51 4.54
CA LYS A 155 2.95 -8.62 5.95
C LYS A 155 3.40 -7.27 6.52
N VAL A 156 4.29 -6.58 5.83
CA VAL A 156 4.92 -5.35 6.32
C VAL A 156 3.97 -4.16 6.24
N ALA A 157 3.33 -3.96 5.09
CA ALA A 157 2.49 -2.79 4.86
C ALA A 157 1.10 -2.88 5.49
N TYR A 158 0.56 -4.10 5.58
CA TYR A 158 -0.83 -4.31 6.03
C TYR A 158 -0.94 -5.15 7.32
N GLY A 159 0.18 -5.58 7.90
CA GLY A 159 0.19 -6.35 9.15
C GLY A 159 -0.45 -7.74 9.03
N MET A 160 -0.47 -8.33 7.84
CA MET A 160 -1.06 -9.65 7.61
C MET A 160 -0.16 -10.72 8.22
N ALA A 161 -0.68 -11.44 9.23
CA ALA A 161 0.04 -12.54 9.86
C ALA A 161 -0.06 -13.82 9.02
N GLU A 162 1.02 -14.58 8.97
CA GLU A 162 1.09 -15.88 8.27
C GLU A 162 0.39 -17.00 9.05
N THR A 163 0.26 -16.83 10.37
CA THR A 163 -0.33 -17.80 11.28
C THR A 163 -1.46 -17.18 12.07
N ALA A 164 -2.48 -17.98 12.38
CA ALA A 164 -3.47 -17.59 13.37
C ALA A 164 -2.77 -17.14 14.65
N PRO A 165 -3.26 -16.11 15.36
CA PRO A 165 -2.67 -15.69 16.62
C PRO A 165 -2.53 -16.92 17.54
N ILE A 166 -1.31 -17.23 17.96
CA ILE A 166 -1.09 -18.27 18.97
C ILE A 166 -1.82 -17.77 20.22
N PRO A 167 -2.77 -18.52 20.78
CA PRO A 167 -3.43 -18.12 22.01
C PRO A 167 -2.39 -17.79 23.07
N ALA A 168 -2.58 -16.73 23.81
CA ALA A 168 -1.62 -16.16 24.78
C ALA A 168 -1.22 -17.11 25.93
N GLY A 169 -1.39 -18.39 25.80
CA GLY A 169 -0.93 -19.46 26.71
C GLY A 169 -0.06 -20.52 26.04
N GLN A 170 0.14 -20.45 24.73
CA GLN A 170 1.03 -21.37 23.97
C GLN A 170 2.15 -20.59 23.30
N GLN A 171 2.81 -19.69 23.99
CA GLN A 171 4.19 -19.39 23.63
C GLN A 171 4.99 -20.67 23.82
N ASN A 172 5.26 -21.39 22.73
CA ASN A 172 6.39 -22.28 22.69
C ASN A 172 7.59 -21.41 22.99
N SER A 173 7.91 -21.29 24.28
CA SER A 173 9.21 -20.83 24.69
C SER A 173 10.19 -21.78 23.99
N ILE A 174 10.85 -21.28 22.94
CA ILE A 174 12.10 -21.89 22.50
C ILE A 174 12.86 -22.07 23.83
N PRO A 175 13.18 -23.30 24.26
CA PRO A 175 13.87 -23.49 25.55
C PRO A 175 15.10 -22.60 25.45
N GLN A 176 15.16 -21.56 26.29
CA GLN A 176 16.33 -20.73 26.40
C GLN A 176 17.41 -21.67 26.92
N GLN A 177 18.18 -22.24 25.99
CA GLN A 177 19.37 -23.00 26.36
C GLN A 177 20.27 -22.02 27.11
N SER A 178 20.58 -22.34 28.35
CA SER A 178 21.52 -21.53 29.11
C SER A 178 22.85 -21.45 28.38
N ALA A 179 23.58 -20.34 28.54
CA ALA A 179 24.93 -20.22 27.95
C ALA A 179 25.82 -21.43 28.28
N GLN A 180 25.60 -22.06 29.43
CA GLN A 180 26.26 -23.25 29.86
C GLN A 180 25.93 -24.48 28.98
N GLN A 181 24.65 -24.68 28.66
CA GLN A 181 24.21 -25.79 27.80
C GLN A 181 24.68 -25.63 26.35
N ILE A 182 24.83 -24.39 25.89
CA ILE A 182 25.41 -24.10 24.58
C ILE A 182 26.92 -24.38 24.62
N ALA A 183 27.61 -23.90 25.64
CA ALA A 183 29.06 -24.13 25.81
C ALA A 183 29.40 -25.64 25.93
N ASP A 184 28.61 -26.42 26.67
CA ASP A 184 28.83 -27.86 26.84
C ASP A 184 28.59 -28.63 25.53
N ARG A 185 27.67 -28.19 24.68
CA ARG A 185 27.42 -28.80 23.36
C ARG A 185 28.57 -28.60 22.37
N TYR A 186 29.34 -27.52 22.51
CA TYR A 186 30.48 -27.21 21.65
C TYR A 186 31.84 -27.59 22.25
N LYS A 187 31.88 -28.07 23.48
CA LYS A 187 33.14 -28.55 24.11
C LYS A 187 33.77 -29.68 23.31
N ASP A 188 32.97 -30.67 22.90
CA ASP A 188 33.44 -31.83 22.16
C ASP A 188 33.80 -31.50 20.68
N ALA A 189 33.30 -30.34 20.16
CA ALA A 189 33.59 -29.89 18.79
C ALA A 189 34.90 -29.08 18.69
N LEU A 190 35.52 -28.73 19.82
CA LEU A 190 36.75 -27.95 19.87
C LEU A 190 38.01 -28.80 20.01
N GLU A 191 37.91 -30.12 20.11
CA GLU A 191 39.06 -31.00 19.95
C GLU A 191 39.42 -31.09 18.45
N LEU A 192 40.23 -30.14 18.02
CA LEU A 192 40.83 -30.17 16.69
C LEU A 192 41.77 -31.39 16.64
N PRO A 193 41.71 -32.25 15.62
CA PRO A 193 42.69 -33.35 15.46
C PRO A 193 44.08 -32.73 15.36
N GLU A 194 45.04 -33.28 16.15
CA GLU A 194 46.44 -32.90 16.08
C GLU A 194 46.93 -33.07 14.64
N MET A 195 47.24 -31.97 13.97
CA MET A 195 47.90 -32.03 12.68
C MET A 195 49.33 -32.48 12.89
N GLU A 196 49.65 -33.71 12.49
CA GLU A 196 51.03 -34.20 12.41
C GLU A 196 51.84 -33.22 11.53
N ARG A 197 52.91 -32.64 12.12
CA ARG A 197 53.85 -31.80 11.36
C ARG A 197 54.64 -32.70 10.42
N PRO A 198 54.73 -32.37 9.14
CA PRO A 198 55.59 -33.11 8.22
C PRO A 198 57.05 -33.04 8.72
N LYS A 199 57.70 -34.21 8.89
CA LYS A 199 59.12 -34.28 9.16
C LYS A 199 59.86 -33.83 7.91
N LEU A 200 60.67 -32.75 8.05
CA LEU A 200 61.65 -32.34 7.07
C LEU A 200 62.83 -33.31 7.02
#